data_538deef5fa21052a730170a9c907db6b
#
_entry.id   538deef5fa21052a730170a9c907db6b
#
_cell.length_a   1.000
_cell.length_b   1.000
_cell.length_c   1.000
_cell.angle_alpha   90.00
_cell.angle_beta   90.00
_cell.angle_gamma   90.00
#
_symmetry.space_group_name_H-M   'P 1'
#
loop_
_entity.id
_entity.type
_entity.pdbx_description
1 polymer ?
#
loop_
_entity_poly.entity_id
_entity_poly.type
_entity_poly.pdbx_seq_one_letter_code
_entity_poly.pdbx_strand_id
1 'polypeptide(L)'
;QELVALRILGLVAMENNFGLLVEPYLSLMPPSYKEAYKLIVGKHVPGSQLPAPNEEIQEIVNFASLRSGMEFVNFEEEQLEVELKKLINELQYEHLKRLRDETGRLVLLSEQSGREEELMTHLKQLDEIVKKLHDLKNVKEEVKKAST
;
A
#
# COMPACT_ATOMS: atom_id res chain seq x y z
N GLN A 1 1.02 8.54 0.96
CA GLN A 1 0.40 7.23 1.14
C GLN A 1 -0.96 7.13 0.46
N GLU A 2 -1.80 8.13 0.60
CA GLU A 2 -3.09 8.18 -0.08
C GLU A 2 -2.91 8.18 -1.61
N LEU A 3 -1.91 8.90 -2.11
CA LEU A 3 -1.63 8.94 -3.55
C LEU A 3 -1.20 7.56 -4.08
N VAL A 4 -0.36 6.85 -3.32
CA VAL A 4 0.07 5.49 -3.69
C VAL A 4 -1.13 4.55 -3.72
N ALA A 5 -1.97 4.59 -2.69
CA ALA A 5 -3.20 3.78 -2.63
C ALA A 5 -4.14 4.11 -3.80
N LEU A 6 -4.31 5.39 -4.12
CA LEU A 6 -5.14 5.84 -5.23
C LEU A 6 -4.66 5.27 -6.57
N ARG A 7 -3.36 5.31 -6.82
CA ARG A 7 -2.78 4.77 -8.05
C ARG A 7 -2.94 3.26 -8.15
N ILE A 8 -2.77 2.54 -7.02
CA ILE A 8 -3.01 1.10 -6.96
C ILE A 8 -4.47 0.78 -7.32
N LEU A 9 -5.42 1.50 -6.73
CA LEU A 9 -6.84 1.31 -7.04
C LEU A 9 -7.15 1.54 -8.51
N GLY A 10 -6.53 2.54 -9.11
CA GLY A 10 -6.69 2.81 -10.55
C GLY A 10 -6.21 1.66 -11.42
N LEU A 11 -5.07 1.05 -11.09
CA LEU A 11 -4.56 -0.11 -11.82
C LEU A 11 -5.46 -1.33 -11.66
N VAL A 12 -6.01 -1.57 -10.47
CA VAL A 12 -6.97 -2.66 -10.25
C VAL A 12 -8.25 -2.43 -11.06
N ALA A 13 -8.69 -1.18 -11.18
CA ALA A 13 -9.85 -0.84 -11.99
C ALA A 13 -9.62 -1.09 -13.49
N MET A 14 -8.38 -0.92 -13.95
CA MET A 14 -8.01 -1.18 -15.34
C MET A 14 -7.87 -2.67 -15.65
N GLU A 15 -7.36 -3.45 -14.70
CA GLU A 15 -7.08 -4.88 -14.88
C GLU A 15 -7.48 -5.66 -13.63
N ASN A 16 -8.54 -6.46 -13.72
CA ASN A 16 -9.11 -7.19 -12.59
C ASN A 16 -8.16 -8.19 -11.94
N ASN A 17 -7.30 -8.81 -12.74
CA ASN A 17 -6.35 -9.82 -12.27
C ASN A 17 -5.39 -9.23 -11.22
N PHE A 18 -5.18 -7.93 -11.23
CA PHE A 18 -4.30 -7.26 -10.29
C PHE A 18 -4.84 -7.27 -8.86
N GLY A 19 -6.14 -7.49 -8.66
CA GLY A 19 -6.72 -7.62 -7.33
C GLY A 19 -6.04 -8.69 -6.49
N LEU A 20 -5.67 -9.82 -7.11
CA LEU A 20 -4.99 -10.90 -6.41
C LEU A 20 -3.62 -10.48 -5.88
N LEU A 21 -2.92 -9.61 -6.59
CA LEU A 21 -1.60 -9.09 -6.17
C LEU A 21 -1.72 -8.07 -5.04
N VAL A 22 -2.81 -7.34 -4.99
CA VAL A 22 -3.04 -6.25 -4.01
C VAL A 22 -3.63 -6.78 -2.71
N GLU A 23 -4.44 -7.81 -2.76
CA GLU A 23 -5.20 -8.32 -1.61
C GLU A 23 -4.37 -8.55 -0.34
N PRO A 24 -3.15 -9.15 -0.40
CA PRO A 24 -2.33 -9.32 0.80
C PRO A 24 -1.90 -8.02 1.46
N TYR A 25 -1.98 -6.90 0.75
CA TYR A 25 -1.50 -5.59 1.22
C TYR A 25 -2.62 -4.61 1.54
N LEU A 26 -3.87 -5.05 1.49
CA LEU A 26 -5.03 -4.18 1.77
C LEU A 26 -4.99 -3.59 3.17
N SER A 27 -4.47 -4.33 4.14
CA SER A 27 -4.35 -3.84 5.52
C SER A 27 -3.47 -2.60 5.65
N LEU A 28 -2.63 -2.33 4.66
CA LEU A 28 -1.73 -1.18 4.66
C LEU A 28 -2.38 0.09 4.13
N MET A 29 -3.55 -0.03 3.52
CA MET A 29 -4.29 1.11 2.98
C MET A 29 -5.15 1.80 4.04
N PRO A 30 -5.40 3.11 3.90
CA PRO A 30 -6.41 3.79 4.74
C PRO A 30 -7.79 3.15 4.61
N PRO A 31 -8.64 3.21 5.65
CA PRO A 31 -9.96 2.55 5.62
C PRO A 31 -10.85 2.90 4.43
N SER A 32 -10.90 4.17 4.03
CA SER A 32 -11.70 4.60 2.87
C SER A 32 -11.22 3.95 1.57
N TYR A 33 -9.93 3.75 1.44
CA TYR A 33 -9.33 3.12 0.26
C TYR A 33 -9.57 1.61 0.23
N LYS A 34 -9.62 0.95 1.39
CA LYS A 34 -10.02 -0.46 1.48
C LYS A 34 -11.46 -0.66 1.00
N GLU A 35 -12.36 0.23 1.41
CA GLU A 35 -13.76 0.19 0.97
C GLU A 35 -13.87 0.46 -0.53
N ALA A 36 -13.08 1.41 -1.04
CA ALA A 36 -13.02 1.67 -2.48
C ALA A 36 -12.52 0.46 -3.26
N TYR A 37 -11.52 -0.25 -2.73
CA TYR A 37 -11.03 -1.49 -3.34
C TYR A 37 -12.14 -2.53 -3.44
N LYS A 38 -12.87 -2.75 -2.35
CA LYS A 38 -13.99 -3.71 -2.33
C LYS A 38 -15.04 -3.36 -3.37
N LEU A 39 -15.34 -2.08 -3.53
CA LEU A 39 -16.30 -1.61 -4.52
C LEU A 39 -15.82 -1.87 -5.94
N ILE A 40 -14.56 -1.60 -6.25
CA ILE A 40 -13.97 -1.83 -7.57
C ILE A 40 -13.99 -3.31 -7.91
N VAL A 41 -13.52 -4.17 -7.01
CA VAL A 41 -13.47 -5.62 -7.20
C VAL A 41 -14.88 -6.22 -7.27
N GLY A 42 -15.78 -5.74 -6.43
CA GLY A 42 -17.16 -6.22 -6.38
C GLY A 42 -17.97 -5.94 -7.64
N LYS A 43 -17.65 -4.88 -8.38
CA LYS A 43 -18.31 -4.56 -9.65
C LYS A 43 -18.08 -5.62 -10.72
N HIS A 44 -17.04 -6.42 -10.55
CA HIS A 44 -16.67 -7.46 -11.51
C HIS A 44 -17.19 -8.86 -11.12
N VAL A 45 -17.90 -8.96 -10.00
CA VAL A 45 -18.51 -10.22 -9.53
C VAL A 45 -19.99 -10.19 -9.85
N PRO A 46 -20.48 -11.04 -10.80
CA PRO A 46 -21.90 -11.08 -11.13
C PRO A 46 -22.73 -11.47 -9.89
N GLY A 47 -23.80 -10.71 -9.65
CA GLY A 47 -24.73 -10.99 -8.56
C GLY A 47 -24.31 -10.52 -7.18
N SER A 48 -23.15 -9.86 -7.03
CA SER A 48 -22.76 -9.29 -5.75
C SER A 48 -23.62 -8.04 -5.47
N GLN A 49 -24.33 -8.06 -4.34
CA GLN A 49 -25.05 -6.88 -3.85
C GLN A 49 -24.14 -6.14 -2.89
N LEU A 50 -23.45 -5.11 -3.40
CA LEU A 50 -22.67 -4.24 -2.55
C LEU A 50 -23.60 -3.16 -1.96
N PRO A 51 -23.41 -2.79 -0.69
CA PRO A 51 -24.14 -1.64 -0.14
C PRO A 51 -23.80 -0.39 -0.95
N ALA A 52 -24.75 0.52 -1.05
CA ALA A 52 -24.52 1.78 -1.75
C ALA A 52 -23.31 2.49 -1.10
N PRO A 53 -22.26 2.82 -1.86
CA PRO A 53 -21.11 3.49 -1.28
C PRO A 53 -21.47 4.90 -0.82
N ASN A 54 -20.81 5.41 0.23
CA ASN A 54 -20.95 6.79 0.59
C ASN A 54 -20.27 7.66 -0.50
N GLU A 55 -20.56 8.95 -0.47
CA GLU A 55 -20.06 9.90 -1.46
C GLU A 55 -18.52 9.94 -1.52
N GLU A 56 -17.88 9.91 -0.36
CA GLU A 56 -16.41 9.92 -0.26
C GLU A 56 -15.79 8.73 -0.98
N ILE A 57 -16.30 7.53 -0.75
CA ILE A 57 -15.77 6.32 -1.37
C ILE A 57 -16.01 6.33 -2.88
N GLN A 58 -17.18 6.79 -3.31
CA GLN A 58 -17.48 6.91 -4.74
C GLN A 58 -16.55 7.90 -5.44
N GLU A 59 -16.22 9.01 -4.79
CA GLU A 59 -15.26 9.98 -5.30
C GLU A 59 -13.87 9.39 -5.45
N ILE A 60 -13.41 8.59 -4.48
CA ILE A 60 -12.13 7.89 -4.56
C ILE A 60 -12.10 6.97 -5.78
N VAL A 61 -13.14 6.16 -5.97
CA VAL A 61 -13.24 5.23 -7.10
C VAL A 61 -13.23 5.99 -8.43
N ASN A 62 -14.02 7.04 -8.54
CA ASN A 62 -14.11 7.84 -9.77
C ASN A 62 -12.78 8.52 -10.08
N PHE A 63 -12.15 9.11 -9.07
CA PHE A 63 -10.88 9.82 -9.25
C PHE A 63 -9.74 8.85 -9.60
N ALA A 64 -9.71 7.67 -8.96
CA ALA A 64 -8.73 6.63 -9.27
C ALA A 64 -8.85 6.16 -10.72
N SER A 65 -10.08 5.89 -11.17
CA SER A 65 -10.34 5.43 -12.53
C SER A 65 -9.98 6.49 -13.57
N LEU A 66 -10.33 7.75 -13.33
CA LEU A 66 -10.02 8.85 -14.23
C LEU A 66 -8.50 9.06 -14.35
N ARG A 67 -7.82 9.11 -13.22
CA ARG A 67 -6.38 9.33 -13.18
C ARG A 67 -5.61 8.21 -13.87
N SER A 68 -5.97 6.95 -13.61
CA SER A 68 -5.28 5.81 -14.22
C SER A 68 -5.50 5.76 -15.73
N GLY A 69 -6.70 6.12 -16.21
CA GLY A 69 -6.99 6.23 -17.63
C GLY A 69 -6.14 7.27 -18.33
N MET A 70 -5.73 8.31 -17.63
CA MET A 70 -4.84 9.35 -18.17
C MET A 70 -3.37 8.97 -18.02
N GLU A 71 -2.97 8.48 -16.85
CA GLU A 71 -1.57 8.20 -16.52
C GLU A 71 -1.02 6.99 -17.26
N PHE A 72 -1.85 5.95 -17.42
CA PHE A 72 -1.42 4.65 -17.97
C PHE A 72 -2.04 4.34 -19.34
N VAL A 73 -2.53 5.33 -20.06
CA VAL A 73 -3.26 5.17 -21.31
C VAL A 73 -2.49 4.39 -22.39
N ASN A 74 -1.16 4.52 -22.42
CA ASN A 74 -0.31 3.87 -23.41
C ASN A 74 0.46 2.67 -22.86
N PHE A 75 0.14 2.23 -21.65
CA PHE A 75 0.84 1.11 -21.00
C PHE A 75 0.25 -0.22 -21.46
N GLU A 76 1.12 -1.16 -21.78
CA GLU A 76 0.74 -2.55 -21.99
C GLU A 76 0.54 -3.25 -20.63
N GLU A 77 -0.14 -4.39 -20.63
CA GLU A 77 -0.44 -5.14 -19.39
C GLU A 77 0.82 -5.44 -18.57
N GLU A 78 1.91 -5.85 -19.24
CA GLU A 78 3.19 -6.12 -18.56
C GLU A 78 3.76 -4.88 -17.87
N GLN A 79 3.64 -3.72 -18.51
CA GLN A 79 4.09 -2.45 -17.94
C GLN A 79 3.23 -2.05 -16.75
N LEU A 80 1.92 -2.29 -16.82
CA LEU A 80 0.99 -2.02 -15.73
C LEU A 80 1.33 -2.88 -14.51
N GLU A 81 1.66 -4.16 -14.72
CA GLU A 81 2.05 -5.07 -13.64
C GLU A 81 3.33 -4.61 -12.95
N VAL A 82 4.33 -4.17 -13.71
CA VAL A 82 5.57 -3.63 -13.17
C VAL A 82 5.28 -2.39 -12.30
N GLU A 83 4.45 -1.48 -12.80
CA GLU A 83 4.05 -0.28 -12.03
C GLU A 83 3.31 -0.65 -10.75
N LEU A 84 2.41 -1.64 -10.82
CA LEU A 84 1.70 -2.11 -9.64
C LEU A 84 2.64 -2.64 -8.57
N LYS A 85 3.62 -3.45 -8.96
CA LYS A 85 4.62 -4.00 -8.03
C LYS A 85 5.46 -2.90 -7.38
N LYS A 86 5.83 -1.88 -8.14
CA LYS A 86 6.54 -0.70 -7.61
C LYS A 86 5.69 0.03 -6.57
N LEU A 87 4.41 0.22 -6.85
CA LEU A 87 3.49 0.91 -5.95
C LEU A 87 3.24 0.10 -4.68
N ILE A 88 3.13 -1.22 -4.78
CA ILE A 88 2.98 -2.10 -3.61
C ILE A 88 4.23 -2.00 -2.72
N ASN A 89 5.43 -2.04 -3.31
CA ASN A 89 6.67 -1.85 -2.56
C ASN A 89 6.71 -0.49 -1.86
N GLU A 90 6.27 0.55 -2.53
CA GLU A 90 6.21 1.89 -1.96
C GLU A 90 5.23 1.96 -0.78
N LEU A 91 4.07 1.30 -0.91
CA LEU A 91 3.08 1.21 0.16
C LEU A 91 3.67 0.52 1.39
N GLN A 92 4.36 -0.60 1.21
CA GLN A 92 5.04 -1.32 2.28
C GLN A 92 6.13 -0.46 2.92
N TYR A 93 6.92 0.22 2.11
CA TYR A 93 8.01 1.08 2.58
C TYR A 93 7.48 2.21 3.46
N GLU A 94 6.44 2.90 3.01
CA GLU A 94 5.80 3.98 3.78
C GLU A 94 5.23 3.47 5.10
N HIS A 95 4.61 2.29 5.08
CA HIS A 95 4.09 1.67 6.29
C HIS A 95 5.19 1.35 7.30
N LEU A 96 6.29 0.74 6.85
CA LEU A 96 7.42 0.40 7.71
C LEU A 96 8.13 1.64 8.26
N LYS A 97 8.20 2.71 7.47
CA LYS A 97 8.76 3.99 7.96
C LYS A 97 7.94 4.54 9.12
N ARG A 98 6.62 4.48 9.03
CA ARG A 98 5.74 4.92 10.13
C ARG A 98 5.90 4.04 11.36
N LEU A 99 5.98 2.72 11.18
CA LEU A 99 6.23 1.80 12.29
C LEU A 99 7.58 2.07 12.94
N ARG A 100 8.61 2.38 12.15
CA ARG A 100 9.92 2.74 12.68
C ARG A 100 9.83 3.98 13.57
N ASP A 101 9.13 5.01 13.11
CA ASP A 101 9.00 6.26 13.85
C ASP A 101 8.19 6.08 15.14
N GLU A 102 7.11 5.31 15.08
CA GLU A 102 6.29 4.97 16.25
C GLU A 102 7.08 4.16 17.27
N THR A 103 7.78 3.12 16.79
CA THR A 103 8.60 2.25 17.65
C THR A 103 9.75 3.03 18.26
N GLY A 104 10.36 3.94 17.49
CA GLY A 104 11.39 4.84 18.00
C GLY A 104 10.90 5.71 19.15
N ARG A 105 9.67 6.22 19.08
CA ARG A 105 9.05 6.97 20.16
C ARG A 105 8.83 6.10 21.40
N LEU A 106 8.39 4.85 21.20
CA LEU A 106 8.20 3.91 22.31
C LEU A 106 9.53 3.55 22.99
N VAL A 107 10.61 3.42 22.21
CA VAL A 107 11.96 3.22 22.75
C VAL A 107 12.34 4.38 23.68
N LEU A 108 12.15 5.62 23.22
CA LEU A 108 12.46 6.80 24.04
C LEU A 108 11.63 6.85 25.31
N LEU A 109 10.33 6.56 25.23
CA LEU A 109 9.45 6.56 26.39
C LEU A 109 9.85 5.49 27.41
N SER A 110 10.18 4.28 26.94
CA SER A 110 10.61 3.17 27.80
C SER A 110 11.94 3.48 28.49
N GLU A 111 12.86 4.11 27.77
CA GLU A 111 14.16 4.54 28.31
C GLU A 111 13.97 5.59 29.41
N GLN A 112 13.15 6.62 29.16
CA GLN A 112 12.87 7.68 30.13
C GLN A 112 12.13 7.18 31.37
N SER A 113 11.27 6.16 31.20
CA SER A 113 10.46 5.58 32.26
C SER A 113 11.19 4.50 33.07
N GLY A 114 12.38 4.09 32.63
CA GLY A 114 13.15 3.03 33.27
C GLY A 114 12.57 1.64 33.14
N ARG A 115 11.73 1.40 32.12
CA ARG A 115 11.10 0.09 31.86
C ARG A 115 11.98 -0.77 30.97
N GLU A 116 12.92 -1.48 31.57
CA GLU A 116 13.95 -2.22 30.84
C GLU A 116 13.40 -3.33 29.93
N GLU A 117 12.40 -4.10 30.39
CA GLU A 117 11.81 -5.17 29.59
C GLU A 117 11.10 -4.64 28.34
N GLU A 118 10.32 -3.56 28.49
CA GLU A 118 9.65 -2.90 27.37
C GLU A 118 10.66 -2.29 26.41
N LEU A 119 11.73 -1.68 26.95
CA LEU A 119 12.81 -1.11 26.15
C LEU A 119 13.46 -2.19 25.27
N MET A 120 13.79 -3.35 25.83
CA MET A 120 14.40 -4.45 25.07
C MET A 120 13.47 -4.97 23.98
N THR A 121 12.18 -5.10 24.28
CA THR A 121 11.17 -5.51 23.31
C THR A 121 11.08 -4.55 22.14
N HIS A 122 11.00 -3.25 22.44
CA HIS A 122 10.89 -2.21 21.40
C HIS A 122 12.17 -2.08 20.57
N LEU A 123 13.34 -2.22 21.19
CA LEU A 123 14.61 -2.22 20.46
C LEU A 123 14.70 -3.37 19.47
N LYS A 124 14.24 -4.56 19.86
CA LYS A 124 14.20 -5.73 18.99
C LYS A 124 13.24 -5.52 17.82
N GLN A 125 12.05 -4.97 18.08
CA GLN A 125 11.08 -4.64 17.05
C GLN A 125 11.65 -3.62 16.07
N LEU A 126 12.31 -2.57 16.58
CA LEU A 126 12.93 -1.55 15.75
C LEU A 126 14.00 -2.15 14.84
N ASP A 127 14.84 -3.04 15.36
CA ASP A 127 15.87 -3.71 14.57
C ASP A 127 15.26 -4.53 13.42
N GLU A 128 14.18 -5.27 13.68
CA GLU A 128 13.46 -6.03 12.66
C GLU A 128 12.85 -5.12 11.58
N ILE A 129 12.28 -3.98 11.99
CA ILE A 129 11.70 -3.00 11.04
C ILE A 129 12.79 -2.41 10.15
N VAL A 130 13.93 -2.03 10.73
CA VAL A 130 15.06 -1.46 9.97
C VAL A 130 15.58 -2.46 8.95
N LYS A 131 15.68 -3.73 9.30
CA LYS A 131 16.09 -4.80 8.37
C LYS A 131 15.11 -4.94 7.21
N LYS A 132 13.81 -4.93 7.48
CA LYS A 132 12.78 -5.00 6.44
C LYS A 132 12.83 -3.79 5.50
N LEU A 133 13.04 -2.60 6.06
CA LEU A 133 13.21 -1.38 5.26
C LEU A 133 14.42 -1.47 4.33
N HIS A 134 15.52 -1.99 4.84
CA HIS A 134 16.73 -2.18 4.05
C HIS A 134 16.50 -3.15 2.89
N ASP A 135 15.82 -4.26 3.15
CA ASP A 135 15.49 -5.26 2.13
C ASP A 135 14.59 -4.69 1.04
N LEU A 136 13.57 -3.91 1.41
CA LEU A 136 12.68 -3.26 0.44
C LEU A 136 13.41 -2.23 -0.40
N LYS A 137 14.34 -1.50 0.19
CA LYS A 137 15.16 -0.53 -0.54
C LYS A 137 16.02 -1.22 -1.59
N ASN A 138 16.61 -2.37 -1.28
CA ASN A 138 17.41 -3.16 -2.21
C ASN A 138 16.55 -3.67 -3.38
N VAL A 139 15.35 -4.16 -3.11
CA VAL A 139 14.39 -4.59 -4.15
C VAL A 139 14.05 -3.43 -5.07
N LYS A 140 13.80 -2.23 -4.51
CA LYS A 140 13.49 -1.03 -5.27
C LYS A 140 14.65 -0.65 -6.22
N GLU A 141 15.89 -0.74 -5.76
CA GLU A 141 17.07 -0.47 -6.57
C GLU A 141 17.23 -1.49 -7.70
N GLU A 142 16.99 -2.78 -7.44
CA GLU A 142 17.05 -3.83 -8.46
C GLU A 142 16.01 -3.62 -9.54
N VAL A 143 14.78 -3.30 -9.17
CA VAL A 143 13.69 -3.00 -10.13
C VAL A 143 14.04 -1.79 -10.97
N LYS A 144 14.61 -0.75 -10.38
CA LYS A 144 15.02 0.46 -11.07
C LYS A 144 16.13 0.17 -12.08
N LYS A 145 17.09 -0.69 -11.74
CA LYS A 145 18.16 -1.13 -12.65
C LYS A 145 17.61 -1.96 -13.80
N ALA A 146 16.65 -2.84 -13.53
CA ALA A 146 16.03 -3.68 -14.53
C ALA A 146 15.17 -2.89 -15.53
N SER A 147 14.67 -1.70 -15.15
CA SER A 147 13.82 -0.87 -16.00
C SER A 147 14.60 0.14 -16.85
N THR A 148 15.91 0.21 -16.68
CA THR A 148 16.81 1.00 -17.51
C THR A 148 17.51 0.09 -18.51
#